data_68ded9abf4391c0c9ce17c02ad4edd68
#
_entry.id   68ded9abf4391c0c9ce17c02ad4edd68
#
_cell.length_a   1.000
_cell.length_b   1.000
_cell.length_c   1.000
_cell.angle_alpha   90.00
_cell.angle_beta   90.00
_cell.angle_gamma   90.00
#
_symmetry.space_group_name_H-M   'P 1'
#
loop_
_entity.id
_entity.type
_entity.pdbx_description
1 polymer ?
#
loop_
_entity_poly.entity_id
_entity_poly.type
_entity_poly.pdbx_seq_one_letter_code
_entity_poly.pdbx_strand_id
1 'polypeptide(L)'
;MLTKKIFFKNFKQKIKNTNFKKNLEFLISEENEILRSLSKNYKNKFNKKNLVKYKKNLNFRIIGMGGSSLGARAIYDFLKHKIKKNYIFADNLKSSYEKDKKKYLNLIISKSGNTLETIINANLLI
;
A
#
# COMPACT_ATOMS: atom_id res chain seq x y z
N MET A 1 5.53 -7.75 19.57
CA MET A 1 6.84 -7.09 19.51
C MET A 1 7.45 -7.38 18.15
N LEU A 2 7.48 -6.40 17.28
CA LEU A 2 8.01 -6.51 15.91
C LEU A 2 9.54 -6.57 15.83
N THR A 3 10.25 -6.40 16.95
CA THR A 3 11.69 -6.14 16.94
C THR A 3 12.56 -7.19 17.63
N LYS A 4 12.04 -8.39 17.93
CA LYS A 4 12.85 -9.45 18.59
C LYS A 4 14.10 -9.91 17.79
N LYS A 5 14.19 -9.58 16.50
CA LYS A 5 15.31 -9.95 15.62
C LYS A 5 16.06 -8.75 15.02
N ILE A 6 15.73 -7.54 15.45
CA ILE A 6 16.39 -6.32 14.97
C ILE A 6 17.25 -5.77 16.11
N PHE A 7 18.57 -5.80 15.92
CA PHE A 7 19.52 -5.27 16.88
C PHE A 7 19.91 -3.85 16.48
N PHE A 8 19.59 -2.88 17.34
CA PHE A 8 20.01 -1.49 17.16
C PHE A 8 21.40 -1.29 17.79
N LYS A 9 22.42 -1.21 16.96
CA LYS A 9 23.79 -0.88 17.41
C LYS A 9 23.90 0.64 17.51
N ASN A 10 24.40 1.17 18.61
CA ASN A 10 24.60 2.61 18.88
C ASN A 10 23.31 3.45 19.06
N PHE A 11 22.17 2.86 19.30
CA PHE A 11 20.89 3.56 19.53
C PHE A 11 20.61 3.81 21.03
N LYS A 12 21.66 3.87 21.86
CA LYS A 12 21.52 4.16 23.30
C LYS A 12 21.53 5.68 23.57
N GLN A 13 20.71 6.43 22.91
CA GLN A 13 20.39 7.79 23.40
C GLN A 13 19.32 7.65 24.48
N LYS A 14 19.71 7.89 25.73
CA LYS A 14 18.75 8.16 26.82
C LYS A 14 18.08 9.50 26.47
N ILE A 15 16.93 9.45 25.84
CA ILE A 15 16.11 10.66 25.61
C ILE A 15 15.60 11.09 26.98
N LYS A 16 16.32 12.01 27.60
CA LYS A 16 15.91 12.67 28.88
C LYS A 16 14.81 13.73 28.64
N ASN A 17 14.24 13.82 27.47
CA ASN A 17 13.32 14.89 27.13
C ASN A 17 11.89 14.51 27.54
N THR A 18 11.45 15.01 28.70
CA THR A 18 10.09 14.85 29.21
C THR A 18 9.03 15.42 28.25
N ASN A 19 9.38 16.42 27.44
CA ASN A 19 8.48 17.01 26.45
C ASN A 19 8.21 16.06 25.29
N PHE A 20 9.19 15.26 24.88
CA PHE A 20 8.99 14.27 23.83
C PHE A 20 7.95 13.22 24.23
N LYS A 21 8.02 12.74 25.47
CA LYS A 21 7.05 11.76 25.98
C LYS A 21 5.63 12.33 26.03
N LYS A 22 5.46 13.55 26.52
CA LYS A 22 4.18 14.25 26.54
C LYS A 22 3.61 14.46 25.15
N ASN A 23 4.45 14.92 24.20
CA ASN A 23 4.03 15.12 22.81
C ASN A 23 3.65 13.81 22.12
N LEU A 24 4.36 12.71 22.42
CA LEU A 24 4.02 11.39 21.89
C LEU A 24 2.70 10.88 22.48
N GLU A 25 2.48 11.04 23.78
CA GLU A 25 1.23 10.68 24.45
C GLU A 25 0.06 11.51 23.88
N PHE A 26 0.27 12.81 23.65
CA PHE A 26 -0.72 13.67 23.00
C PHE A 26 -1.04 13.20 21.59
N LEU A 27 -0.03 12.94 20.75
CA LEU A 27 -0.22 12.41 19.40
C LEU A 27 -0.97 11.07 19.39
N ILE A 28 -0.66 10.16 20.31
CA ILE A 28 -1.34 8.86 20.42
C ILE A 28 -2.80 9.02 20.88
N SER A 29 -3.10 10.06 21.66
CA SER A 29 -4.46 10.35 22.13
C SER A 29 -5.33 11.04 21.07
N GLU A 30 -4.73 11.60 20.01
CA GLU A 30 -5.51 12.17 18.91
C GLU A 30 -6.31 11.09 18.19
N GLU A 31 -7.59 11.35 17.94
CA GLU A 31 -8.46 10.48 17.13
C GLU A 31 -8.15 10.61 15.63
N ASN A 32 -6.90 10.32 15.25
CA ASN A 32 -6.48 10.31 13.86
C ASN A 32 -6.57 8.90 13.29
N GLU A 33 -7.24 8.75 12.13
CA GLU A 33 -7.40 7.44 11.47
C GLU A 33 -6.06 6.76 11.15
N ILE A 34 -5.01 7.52 10.86
CA ILE A 34 -3.68 6.99 10.57
C ILE A 34 -3.11 6.35 11.85
N LEU A 35 -3.19 7.05 12.98
CA LEU A 35 -2.71 6.54 14.27
C LEU A 35 -3.55 5.35 14.76
N ARG A 36 -4.87 5.39 14.55
CA ARG A 36 -5.74 4.23 14.82
C ARG A 36 -5.32 2.99 14.02
N SER A 37 -4.86 3.17 12.79
CA SER A 37 -4.40 2.03 11.97
C SER A 37 -3.18 1.32 12.53
N LEU A 38 -2.39 1.99 13.37
CA LEU A 38 -1.22 1.44 14.06
C LEU A 38 -1.58 0.74 15.38
N SER A 39 -2.81 0.85 15.85
CA SER A 39 -3.24 0.24 17.11
C SER A 39 -3.33 -1.28 16.99
N LYS A 40 -3.10 -1.98 18.11
CA LYS A 40 -3.23 -3.45 18.19
C LYS A 40 -4.66 -3.93 17.90
N ASN A 41 -5.65 -3.08 18.11
CA ASN A 41 -7.07 -3.38 17.95
C ASN A 41 -7.59 -3.04 16.55
N TYR A 42 -6.73 -2.51 15.67
CA TYR A 42 -7.13 -2.15 14.31
C TYR A 42 -7.52 -3.40 13.52
N LYS A 43 -8.72 -3.38 12.97
CA LYS A 43 -9.22 -4.46 12.10
C LYS A 43 -9.36 -3.94 10.67
N ASN A 44 -8.72 -4.62 9.74
CA ASN A 44 -8.91 -4.32 8.32
C ASN A 44 -10.38 -4.50 7.93
N LYS A 45 -10.93 -3.51 7.24
CA LYS A 45 -12.34 -3.50 6.79
C LYS A 45 -12.61 -4.41 5.57
N PHE A 46 -11.60 -5.10 5.02
CA PHE A 46 -11.81 -5.96 3.86
C PHE A 46 -12.37 -7.33 4.27
N ASN A 47 -13.30 -7.85 3.45
CA ASN A 47 -13.85 -9.17 3.64
C ASN A 47 -13.17 -10.17 2.68
N LYS A 48 -12.52 -11.19 3.23
CA LYS A 48 -11.85 -12.24 2.45
C LYS A 48 -12.80 -12.97 1.49
N LYS A 49 -14.08 -13.11 1.84
CA LYS A 49 -15.11 -13.73 0.98
C LYS A 49 -15.26 -12.95 -0.34
N ASN A 50 -15.16 -11.63 -0.30
CA ASN A 50 -15.27 -10.79 -1.50
C ASN A 50 -14.08 -10.97 -2.46
N LEU A 51 -12.95 -11.48 -1.98
CA LEU A 51 -11.77 -11.72 -2.80
C LEU A 51 -11.83 -13.05 -3.56
N VAL A 52 -12.67 -13.98 -3.12
CA VAL A 52 -12.78 -15.33 -3.74
C VAL A 52 -13.15 -15.24 -5.21
N LYS A 53 -14.06 -14.32 -5.58
CA LYS A 53 -14.50 -14.14 -6.96
C LYS A 53 -13.35 -13.76 -7.92
N TYR A 54 -12.28 -13.17 -7.41
CA TYR A 54 -11.12 -12.75 -8.20
C TYR A 54 -10.00 -13.80 -8.28
N LYS A 55 -10.13 -14.94 -7.59
CA LYS A 55 -9.10 -16.00 -7.58
C LYS A 55 -8.80 -16.57 -8.97
N LYS A 56 -9.80 -16.60 -9.84
CA LYS A 56 -9.67 -17.12 -11.21
C LYS A 56 -8.88 -16.18 -12.14
N ASN A 57 -8.77 -14.90 -11.81
CA ASN A 57 -8.06 -13.94 -12.63
C ASN A 57 -6.55 -14.21 -12.58
N LEU A 58 -5.90 -14.20 -13.73
CA LEU A 58 -4.46 -14.43 -13.86
C LEU A 58 -3.67 -13.12 -13.99
N ASN A 59 -4.26 -12.12 -14.63
CA ASN A 59 -3.59 -10.86 -14.92
C ASN A 59 -4.27 -9.72 -14.15
N PHE A 60 -3.47 -8.94 -13.45
CA PHE A 60 -3.90 -7.80 -12.65
C PHE A 60 -3.15 -6.55 -13.10
N ARG A 61 -3.84 -5.44 -13.16
CA ARG A 61 -3.25 -4.13 -13.39
C ARG A 61 -3.51 -3.26 -12.17
N ILE A 62 -2.44 -2.77 -11.54
CA ILE A 62 -2.52 -1.84 -10.41
C ILE A 62 -2.31 -0.45 -10.95
N ILE A 63 -3.30 0.42 -10.77
CA ILE A 63 -3.30 1.82 -11.18
C ILE A 63 -3.24 2.67 -9.93
N GLY A 64 -2.16 3.40 -9.74
CA GLY A 64 -1.95 4.24 -8.56
C GLY A 64 -0.58 4.88 -8.58
N MET A 65 -0.40 5.96 -7.81
CA MET A 65 0.84 6.74 -7.77
C MET A 65 1.53 6.65 -6.42
N GLY A 66 2.87 6.71 -6.44
CA GLY A 66 3.71 6.78 -5.24
C GLY A 66 3.38 5.68 -4.23
N GLY A 67 3.09 6.04 -2.98
CA GLY A 67 2.78 5.09 -1.90
C GLY A 67 1.61 4.15 -2.18
N SER A 68 0.70 4.51 -3.10
CA SER A 68 -0.44 3.66 -3.47
C SER A 68 -0.03 2.44 -4.31
N SER A 69 1.10 2.48 -5.01
CA SER A 69 1.59 1.39 -5.87
C SER A 69 2.89 0.77 -5.37
N LEU A 70 3.79 1.56 -4.77
CA LEU A 70 5.13 1.12 -4.39
C LEU A 70 5.13 -0.03 -3.38
N GLY A 71 4.26 0.00 -2.39
CA GLY A 71 4.14 -1.09 -1.40
C GLY A 71 3.71 -2.41 -2.04
N ALA A 72 2.71 -2.36 -2.92
CA ALA A 72 2.24 -3.53 -3.66
C ALA A 72 3.31 -4.07 -4.61
N ARG A 73 4.06 -3.18 -5.27
CA ARG A 73 5.18 -3.54 -6.14
C ARG A 73 6.29 -4.23 -5.37
N ALA A 74 6.71 -3.67 -4.23
CA ALA A 74 7.74 -4.26 -3.39
C ALA A 74 7.36 -5.67 -2.91
N ILE A 75 6.12 -5.87 -2.47
CA ILE A 75 5.62 -7.19 -2.07
C ILE A 75 5.61 -8.14 -3.27
N TYR A 76 5.16 -7.69 -4.43
CA TYR A 76 5.12 -8.52 -5.63
C TYR A 76 6.53 -8.92 -6.07
N ASP A 77 7.47 -7.99 -6.14
CA ASP A 77 8.85 -8.27 -6.55
C ASP A 77 9.53 -9.24 -5.59
N PHE A 78 9.31 -9.07 -4.29
CA PHE A 78 9.83 -9.99 -3.26
C PHE A 78 9.24 -11.41 -3.39
N LEU A 79 7.94 -11.53 -3.65
CA LEU A 79 7.23 -12.81 -3.69
C LEU A 79 7.04 -13.36 -5.10
N LYS A 80 7.56 -12.71 -6.13
CA LYS A 80 7.35 -13.05 -7.55
C LYS A 80 7.60 -14.52 -7.86
N HIS A 81 8.62 -15.10 -7.24
CA HIS A 81 8.96 -16.52 -7.40
C HIS A 81 7.89 -17.49 -6.87
N LYS A 82 6.98 -17.03 -5.99
CA LYS A 82 5.88 -17.82 -5.42
C LYS A 82 4.52 -17.47 -6.02
N ILE A 83 4.40 -16.32 -6.68
CA ILE A 83 3.14 -15.82 -7.22
C ILE A 83 2.97 -16.28 -8.66
N LYS A 84 1.92 -17.08 -8.93
CA LYS A 84 1.58 -17.56 -10.28
C LYS A 84 0.74 -16.57 -11.10
N LYS A 85 0.49 -15.37 -10.58
CA LYS A 85 -0.33 -14.33 -11.19
C LYS A 85 0.54 -13.20 -11.69
N ASN A 86 0.15 -12.60 -12.81
CA ASN A 86 0.87 -11.48 -13.40
C ASN A 86 0.32 -10.15 -12.86
N TYR A 87 1.20 -9.31 -12.39
CA TYR A 87 0.88 -7.94 -11.97
C TYR A 87 1.65 -6.95 -12.83
N ILE A 88 0.96 -5.98 -13.37
CA ILE A 88 1.56 -4.81 -14.01
C ILE A 88 1.16 -3.56 -13.23
N PHE A 89 2.00 -2.53 -13.27
CA PHE A 89 1.82 -1.31 -12.49
C PHE A 89 1.78 -0.12 -13.43
N ALA A 90 0.66 0.62 -13.39
CA ALA A 90 0.49 1.90 -14.06
C ALA A 90 0.63 3.00 -13.00
N ASP A 91 1.87 3.40 -12.74
CA ASP A 91 2.24 4.34 -11.70
C ASP A 91 2.94 5.61 -12.23
N ASN A 92 3.04 5.73 -13.54
CA ASN A 92 3.52 6.93 -14.22
C ASN A 92 2.58 7.26 -15.37
N LEU A 93 2.48 8.55 -15.72
CA LEU A 93 1.83 8.96 -16.95
C LEU A 93 2.69 8.55 -18.15
N LYS A 94 2.05 7.93 -19.12
CA LYS A 94 2.66 7.61 -20.41
C LYS A 94 1.89 8.34 -21.49
N SER A 95 2.59 8.79 -22.53
CA SER A 95 1.98 9.43 -23.71
C SER A 95 1.06 8.49 -24.48
N SER A 96 1.32 7.19 -24.41
CA SER A 96 0.49 6.14 -24.99
C SER A 96 0.65 4.83 -24.21
N TYR A 97 -0.38 4.03 -24.21
CA TYR A 97 -0.33 2.65 -23.75
C TYR A 97 -0.50 1.73 -24.95
N GLU A 98 0.41 0.77 -25.08
CA GLU A 98 0.23 -0.29 -26.07
C GLU A 98 -1.07 -1.05 -25.77
N LYS A 99 -1.86 -1.31 -26.81
CA LYS A 99 -3.07 -2.13 -26.69
C LYS A 99 -2.65 -3.58 -26.41
N ASP A 100 -2.57 -3.93 -25.16
CA ASP A 100 -2.34 -5.31 -24.76
C ASP A 100 -3.64 -6.11 -25.00
N LYS A 101 -3.51 -7.21 -25.74
CA LYS A 101 -4.64 -8.14 -26.00
C LYS A 101 -5.08 -8.91 -24.74
N LYS A 102 -4.30 -8.84 -23.66
CA LYS A 102 -4.63 -9.55 -22.42
C LYS A 102 -5.72 -8.82 -21.66
N LYS A 103 -6.67 -9.59 -21.15
CA LYS A 103 -7.68 -9.07 -20.22
C LYS A 103 -7.09 -8.92 -18.82
N TYR A 104 -7.17 -7.74 -18.26
CA TYR A 104 -6.70 -7.43 -16.90
C TYR A 104 -7.88 -7.15 -15.96
N LEU A 105 -7.72 -7.57 -14.72
CA LEU A 105 -8.52 -7.03 -13.62
C LEU A 105 -7.82 -5.77 -13.11
N ASN A 106 -8.47 -4.62 -13.26
CA ASN A 106 -7.93 -3.33 -12.86
C ASN A 106 -8.21 -3.09 -11.36
N LEU A 107 -7.14 -2.72 -10.63
CA LEU A 107 -7.18 -2.32 -9.23
C LEU A 107 -6.74 -0.86 -9.15
N ILE A 108 -7.68 0.05 -8.91
CA ILE A 108 -7.39 1.47 -8.74
C ILE A 108 -7.16 1.74 -7.27
N ILE A 109 -6.00 2.29 -6.93
CA ILE A 109 -5.60 2.57 -5.55
C ILE A 109 -5.25 4.04 -5.41
N SER A 110 -6.05 4.77 -4.64
CA SER A 110 -5.80 6.17 -4.31
C SER A 110 -6.27 6.47 -2.89
N LYS A 111 -5.45 7.16 -2.09
CA LYS A 111 -5.81 7.60 -0.76
C LYS A 111 -6.86 8.73 -0.81
N SER A 112 -6.62 9.73 -1.65
CA SER A 112 -7.46 10.94 -1.75
C SER A 112 -8.62 10.79 -2.75
N GLY A 113 -8.50 9.85 -3.69
CA GLY A 113 -9.39 9.77 -4.86
C GLY A 113 -9.13 10.84 -5.93
N ASN A 114 -8.32 11.85 -5.64
CA ASN A 114 -8.12 13.05 -6.47
C ASN A 114 -6.74 13.12 -7.14
N THR A 115 -5.94 12.05 -7.08
CA THR A 115 -4.61 12.03 -7.74
C THR A 115 -4.81 12.03 -9.24
N LEU A 116 -4.43 13.13 -9.90
CA LEU A 116 -4.69 13.38 -11.31
C LEU A 116 -4.15 12.26 -12.21
N GLU A 117 -2.92 11.83 -11.97
CA GLU A 117 -2.28 10.76 -12.72
C GLU A 117 -3.02 9.42 -12.58
N THR A 118 -3.54 9.15 -11.39
CA THR A 118 -4.34 7.93 -11.17
C THR A 118 -5.65 7.99 -11.94
N ILE A 119 -6.31 9.15 -11.98
CA ILE A 119 -7.55 9.37 -12.72
C ILE A 119 -7.30 9.24 -14.22
N ILE A 120 -6.25 9.89 -14.74
CA ILE A 120 -5.88 9.83 -16.16
C ILE A 120 -5.55 8.38 -16.55
N ASN A 121 -4.70 7.70 -15.81
CA ASN A 121 -4.34 6.30 -16.09
C ASN A 121 -5.56 5.37 -16.04
N ALA A 122 -6.48 5.59 -15.10
CA ALA A 122 -7.71 4.82 -15.04
C ALA A 122 -8.54 5.02 -16.32
N ASN A 123 -8.75 6.26 -16.75
CA ASN A 123 -9.54 6.58 -17.95
C ASN A 123 -8.90 6.08 -19.27
N LEU A 124 -7.56 6.00 -19.32
CA LEU A 124 -6.86 5.53 -20.52
C LEU A 124 -6.79 4.00 -20.62
N LEU A 125 -6.88 3.30 -19.49
CA LEU A 125 -6.62 1.85 -19.39
C LEU A 125 -7.87 1.02 -19.20
N ILE A 126 -9.01 1.62 -18.86
CA ILE A 126 -10.29 0.95 -18.63
C ILE A 126 -11.27 1.31 -19.73
#